data_39b323643f2d5469f559bfefd5cfdd7c
#
_entry.id   39b323643f2d5469f559bfefd5cfdd7c
#
_cell.length_a   1.000
_cell.length_b   1.000
_cell.length_c   1.000
_cell.angle_alpha   90.00
_cell.angle_beta   90.00
_cell.angle_gamma   90.00
#
_symmetry.space_group_name_H-M   'P 1'
#
loop_
_entity.id
_entity.type
_entity.pdbx_description
1 polymer ?
#
loop_
_entity_poly.entity_id
_entity_poly.type
_entity_poly.pdbx_seq_one_letter_code
_entity_poly.pdbx_strand_id
1 'polypeptide(L)'
;MVYRKQVRQTKVISEWQQKFQKKLKKLHGNHWRNVFHRLMKKSSTLKTTLKRRSKEYEVEFCMSLKEIREILLKEYGRKCRYCIKTLDINNMVCDHVIPLSLGGDSTRENLKMICDRCNRRKGPLTHNQYASLLKFLGKIAKPAQDYILRKLSKSDVMGG
;
A
#
# COMPACT_ATOMS: atom_id res chain seq x y z
N MET A 1 24.16 -9.52 -47.91
CA MET A 1 23.25 -9.02 -46.84
C MET A 1 23.25 -10.01 -45.71
N VAL A 2 23.90 -9.69 -44.59
CA VAL A 2 24.03 -10.59 -43.44
C VAL A 2 22.99 -10.15 -42.41
N TYR A 3 21.94 -10.94 -42.22
CA TYR A 3 20.93 -10.72 -41.18
C TYR A 3 21.56 -10.97 -39.82
N ARG A 4 21.88 -9.91 -39.05
CA ARG A 4 22.22 -10.00 -37.61
C ARG A 4 20.98 -10.39 -36.84
N LYS A 5 20.84 -11.67 -36.43
CA LYS A 5 19.92 -12.10 -35.41
C LYS A 5 20.24 -11.34 -34.09
N GLN A 6 19.38 -10.43 -33.70
CA GLN A 6 19.45 -9.85 -32.36
C GLN A 6 19.18 -10.97 -31.35
N VAL A 7 20.20 -11.39 -30.63
CA VAL A 7 20.10 -12.29 -29.50
C VAL A 7 19.28 -11.53 -28.43
N ARG A 8 18.03 -11.95 -28.19
CA ARG A 8 17.24 -11.44 -27.06
C ARG A 8 17.99 -11.78 -25.77
N GLN A 9 18.59 -10.79 -25.14
CA GLN A 9 19.17 -10.93 -23.82
C GLN A 9 18.02 -11.40 -22.89
N THR A 10 18.11 -12.63 -22.41
CA THR A 10 17.24 -13.18 -21.39
C THR A 10 17.44 -12.34 -20.13
N LYS A 11 16.46 -11.50 -19.83
CA LYS A 11 16.46 -10.63 -18.64
C LYS A 11 16.53 -11.54 -17.41
N VAL A 12 17.68 -11.57 -16.74
CA VAL A 12 17.85 -12.33 -15.48
C VAL A 12 16.79 -11.81 -14.49
N ILE A 13 15.84 -12.68 -14.17
CA ILE A 13 14.77 -12.38 -13.21
C ILE A 13 15.41 -12.39 -11.82
N SER A 14 15.35 -11.28 -11.09
CA SER A 14 15.92 -11.20 -9.75
C SER A 14 15.26 -12.18 -8.77
N GLU A 15 15.99 -12.63 -7.74
CA GLU A 15 15.46 -13.60 -6.75
C GLU A 15 14.12 -13.17 -6.14
N TRP A 16 13.95 -11.90 -5.82
CA TRP A 16 12.71 -11.39 -5.26
C TRP A 16 11.54 -11.51 -6.26
N GLN A 17 11.78 -11.30 -7.57
CA GLN A 17 10.77 -11.49 -8.60
C GLN A 17 10.35 -12.96 -8.73
N GLN A 18 11.29 -13.89 -8.62
CA GLN A 18 11.02 -15.33 -8.65
C GLN A 18 10.17 -15.75 -7.44
N LYS A 19 10.58 -15.36 -6.21
CA LYS A 19 9.83 -15.61 -4.98
C LYS A 19 8.41 -15.08 -5.07
N PHE A 20 8.26 -13.91 -5.65
CA PHE A 20 6.97 -13.26 -5.82
C PHE A 20 6.09 -13.96 -6.86
N GLN A 21 6.62 -14.28 -8.03
CA GLN A 21 5.87 -15.06 -9.02
C GLN A 21 5.39 -16.39 -8.46
N LYS A 22 6.23 -17.09 -7.67
CA LYS A 22 5.85 -18.32 -6.96
C LYS A 22 4.68 -18.08 -6.01
N LYS A 23 4.72 -16.98 -5.21
CA LYS A 23 3.63 -16.57 -4.32
C LYS A 23 2.33 -16.31 -5.10
N LEU A 24 2.39 -15.55 -6.19
CA LEU A 24 1.20 -15.25 -7.00
C LEU A 24 0.61 -16.48 -7.68
N LYS A 25 1.44 -17.37 -8.22
CA LYS A 25 0.99 -18.66 -8.78
C LYS A 25 0.24 -19.49 -7.74
N LYS A 26 0.75 -19.56 -6.51
CA LYS A 26 0.08 -20.26 -5.40
C LYS A 26 -1.27 -19.65 -5.06
N LEU A 27 -1.40 -18.31 -5.09
CA LEU A 27 -2.62 -17.59 -4.70
C LEU A 27 -3.67 -17.52 -5.82
N HIS A 28 -3.25 -17.49 -7.09
CA HIS A 28 -4.13 -17.16 -8.22
C HIS A 28 -4.08 -18.15 -9.39
N GLY A 29 -3.34 -19.25 -9.27
CA GLY A 29 -3.24 -20.25 -10.35
C GLY A 29 -2.88 -19.60 -11.68
N ASN A 30 -3.66 -19.90 -12.73
CA ASN A 30 -3.43 -19.39 -14.09
C ASN A 30 -3.61 -17.86 -14.25
N HIS A 31 -4.33 -17.20 -13.32
CA HIS A 31 -4.61 -15.76 -13.37
C HIS A 31 -3.48 -14.89 -12.78
N TRP A 32 -2.40 -15.50 -12.27
CA TRP A 32 -1.31 -14.79 -11.60
C TRP A 32 -0.66 -13.69 -12.45
N ARG A 33 -0.56 -13.86 -13.79
CA ARG A 33 0.03 -12.86 -14.70
C ARG A 33 -0.76 -11.56 -14.69
N ASN A 34 -2.10 -11.64 -14.74
CA ASN A 34 -2.97 -10.46 -14.70
C ASN A 34 -2.81 -9.71 -13.37
N VAL A 35 -2.77 -10.44 -12.25
CA VAL A 35 -2.53 -9.84 -10.93
C VAL A 35 -1.14 -9.18 -10.87
N PHE A 36 -0.13 -9.84 -11.41
CA PHE A 36 1.22 -9.29 -11.49
C PHE A 36 1.27 -7.97 -12.26
N HIS A 37 0.69 -7.92 -13.47
CA HIS A 37 0.63 -6.69 -14.27
C HIS A 37 -0.07 -5.55 -13.54
N ARG A 38 -1.20 -5.83 -12.89
CA ARG A 38 -1.94 -4.84 -12.12
C ARG A 38 -1.12 -4.31 -10.93
N LEU A 39 -0.36 -5.17 -10.23
CA LEU A 39 0.53 -4.76 -9.15
C LEU A 39 1.68 -3.91 -9.66
N MET A 40 2.27 -4.24 -10.81
CA MET A 40 3.33 -3.43 -11.43
C MET A 40 2.81 -2.05 -11.82
N LYS A 41 1.63 -1.97 -12.44
CA LYS A 41 0.96 -0.69 -12.76
C LYS A 41 0.69 0.12 -11.48
N LYS A 42 0.10 -0.53 -10.47
CA LYS A 42 -0.16 0.09 -9.15
C LYS A 42 1.11 0.66 -8.51
N SER A 43 2.24 -0.06 -8.60
CA SER A 43 3.52 0.41 -8.06
C SER A 43 4.03 1.69 -8.73
N SER A 44 3.87 1.79 -10.05
CA SER A 44 4.28 2.98 -10.81
C SER A 44 3.40 4.19 -10.47
N THR A 45 2.08 4.00 -10.45
CA THR A 45 1.12 5.03 -10.03
C THR A 45 1.39 5.48 -8.59
N LEU A 46 1.64 4.54 -7.69
CA LEU A 46 1.95 4.85 -6.28
C LEU A 46 3.22 5.70 -6.17
N LYS A 47 4.30 5.36 -6.89
CA LYS A 47 5.52 6.17 -6.90
C LYS A 47 5.24 7.62 -7.31
N THR A 48 4.50 7.81 -8.40
CA THR A 48 4.15 9.15 -8.91
C THR A 48 3.31 9.93 -7.89
N THR A 49 2.32 9.27 -7.29
CA THR A 49 1.46 9.88 -6.27
C THR A 49 2.25 10.26 -5.01
N LEU A 50 3.11 9.38 -4.50
CA LEU A 50 3.95 9.67 -3.32
C LEU A 50 4.88 10.85 -3.60
N LYS A 51 5.57 10.86 -4.75
CA LYS A 51 6.48 11.95 -5.12
C LYS A 51 5.74 13.29 -5.22
N ARG A 52 4.55 13.32 -5.85
CA ARG A 52 3.73 14.52 -5.96
C ARG A 52 3.31 15.03 -4.57
N ARG A 53 2.74 14.15 -3.74
CA ARG A 53 2.29 14.52 -2.39
C ARG A 53 3.44 14.97 -1.49
N SER A 54 4.60 14.30 -1.54
CA SER A 54 5.78 14.75 -0.78
C SER A 54 6.20 16.17 -1.17
N LYS A 55 6.13 16.51 -2.48
CA LYS A 55 6.39 17.87 -2.94
C LYS A 55 5.34 18.87 -2.42
N GLU A 56 4.05 18.50 -2.42
CA GLU A 56 2.95 19.35 -1.93
C GLU A 56 3.08 19.67 -0.41
N TYR A 57 3.62 18.73 0.37
CA TYR A 57 3.82 18.89 1.80
C TYR A 57 5.25 19.28 2.19
N GLU A 58 6.12 19.56 1.19
CA GLU A 58 7.53 19.95 1.38
C GLU A 58 8.33 18.96 2.26
N VAL A 59 8.05 17.65 2.11
CA VAL A 59 8.72 16.58 2.84
C VAL A 59 9.57 15.70 1.92
N GLU A 60 10.48 14.93 2.50
CA GLU A 60 11.38 14.05 1.76
C GLU A 60 10.65 12.92 1.04
N PHE A 61 11.09 12.62 -0.20
CA PHE A 61 10.74 11.43 -0.96
C PHE A 61 11.99 10.66 -1.35
N CYS A 62 12.25 9.56 -0.67
CA CYS A 62 13.43 8.72 -0.88
C CYS A 62 13.04 7.26 -1.18
N MET A 63 12.28 7.04 -2.27
CA MET A 63 11.81 5.70 -2.66
C MET A 63 12.05 5.39 -4.13
N SER A 64 12.81 4.34 -4.40
CA SER A 64 12.92 3.75 -5.73
C SER A 64 11.66 2.96 -6.09
N LEU A 65 11.43 2.75 -7.40
CA LEU A 65 10.33 1.89 -7.86
C LEU A 65 10.51 0.43 -7.39
N LYS A 66 11.75 -0.02 -7.22
CA LYS A 66 12.07 -1.37 -6.71
C LYS A 66 11.58 -1.51 -5.27
N GLU A 67 11.89 -0.58 -4.38
CA GLU A 67 11.46 -0.60 -2.97
C GLU A 67 9.94 -0.54 -2.84
N ILE A 68 9.27 0.31 -3.61
CA ILE A 68 7.79 0.38 -3.64
C ILE A 68 7.20 -0.98 -4.06
N ARG A 69 7.77 -1.63 -5.07
CA ARG A 69 7.36 -2.98 -5.49
C ARG A 69 7.56 -4.00 -4.36
N GLU A 70 8.71 -3.99 -3.72
CA GLU A 70 9.00 -4.89 -2.60
C GLU A 70 8.00 -4.75 -1.45
N ILE A 71 7.65 -3.51 -1.06
CA ILE A 71 6.63 -3.26 -0.03
C ILE A 71 5.27 -3.83 -0.46
N LEU A 72 4.80 -3.48 -1.68
CA LEU A 72 3.54 -3.99 -2.22
C LEU A 72 3.48 -5.52 -2.19
N LEU A 73 4.56 -6.18 -2.64
CA LEU A 73 4.62 -7.62 -2.79
C LEU A 73 4.72 -8.35 -1.45
N LYS A 74 5.46 -7.76 -0.51
CA LYS A 74 5.58 -8.29 0.85
C LYS A 74 4.21 -8.33 1.54
N GLU A 75 3.43 -7.28 1.39
CA GLU A 75 2.15 -7.13 2.11
C GLU A 75 0.95 -7.73 1.36
N TYR A 76 1.05 -7.95 0.05
CA TYR A 76 -0.02 -8.58 -0.73
C TYR A 76 -0.39 -9.96 -0.18
N GLY A 77 -1.68 -10.19 0.05
CA GLY A 77 -2.23 -11.42 0.63
C GLY A 77 -2.06 -11.54 2.16
N ARG A 78 -1.46 -10.53 2.83
CA ARG A 78 -1.43 -10.46 4.29
C ARG A 78 -2.69 -9.82 4.85
N LYS A 79 -2.90 -9.95 6.16
CA LYS A 79 -3.95 -9.22 6.86
C LYS A 79 -3.58 -7.75 7.05
N CYS A 80 -4.55 -6.87 6.89
CA CYS A 80 -4.40 -5.46 7.28
C CYS A 80 -4.05 -5.38 8.76
N ARG A 81 -3.08 -4.54 9.13
CA ARG A 81 -2.61 -4.42 10.53
C ARG A 81 -3.64 -3.85 11.49
N TYR A 82 -4.70 -3.23 10.99
CA TYR A 82 -5.77 -2.64 11.82
C TYR A 82 -7.07 -3.45 11.81
N CYS A 83 -7.22 -4.40 10.90
CA CYS A 83 -8.38 -5.27 10.82
C CYS A 83 -8.00 -6.62 10.18
N ILE A 84 -8.94 -7.56 10.20
CA ILE A 84 -8.72 -8.92 9.68
C ILE A 84 -8.79 -9.04 8.15
N LYS A 85 -9.11 -7.95 7.41
CA LYS A 85 -9.26 -7.97 5.96
C LYS A 85 -7.94 -8.32 5.28
N THR A 86 -7.96 -9.28 4.36
CA THR A 86 -6.80 -9.62 3.55
C THR A 86 -6.53 -8.52 2.53
N LEU A 87 -5.27 -8.12 2.39
CA LEU A 87 -4.82 -7.10 1.44
C LEU A 87 -4.72 -7.71 0.04
N ASP A 88 -5.45 -7.15 -0.89
CA ASP A 88 -5.46 -7.51 -2.30
C ASP A 88 -5.25 -6.30 -3.22
N ILE A 89 -5.25 -6.52 -4.53
CA ILE A 89 -5.01 -5.47 -5.53
C ILE A 89 -6.06 -4.35 -5.49
N ASN A 90 -7.29 -4.62 -5.04
CA ASN A 90 -8.39 -3.67 -5.06
C ASN A 90 -8.45 -2.83 -3.78
N ASN A 91 -8.08 -3.41 -2.63
CA ASN A 91 -8.25 -2.76 -1.33
C ASN A 91 -6.95 -2.27 -0.68
N MET A 92 -5.78 -2.68 -1.19
CA MET A 92 -4.50 -2.32 -0.59
C MET A 92 -4.07 -0.91 -1.00
N VAL A 93 -3.84 -0.04 -0.03
CA VAL A 93 -3.34 1.33 -0.22
C VAL A 93 -2.10 1.57 0.63
N CYS A 94 -1.30 2.57 0.23
CA CYS A 94 -0.15 3.01 0.99
C CYS A 94 -0.56 4.10 1.98
N ASP A 95 -0.16 3.94 3.22
CA ASP A 95 -0.40 4.87 4.32
C ASP A 95 0.94 5.30 4.93
N HIS A 96 0.98 6.53 5.44
CA HIS A 96 2.10 7.05 6.21
C HIS A 96 1.89 6.77 7.71
N VAL A 97 2.89 6.19 8.37
CA VAL A 97 2.89 5.96 9.84
C VAL A 97 2.73 7.29 10.58
N ILE A 98 3.54 8.27 10.19
CA ILE A 98 3.39 9.69 10.53
C ILE A 98 2.85 10.37 9.28
N PRO A 99 1.65 10.97 9.31
CA PRO A 99 1.05 11.63 8.15
C PRO A 99 1.91 12.76 7.57
N LEU A 100 1.81 13.00 6.26
CA LEU A 100 2.47 14.12 5.59
C LEU A 100 2.10 15.47 6.23
N SER A 101 0.83 15.66 6.62
CA SER A 101 0.34 16.86 7.31
C SER A 101 0.95 17.09 8.69
N LEU A 102 1.64 16.10 9.24
CA LEU A 102 2.39 16.17 10.49
C LEU A 102 3.91 16.11 10.26
N GLY A 103 4.37 16.41 9.04
CA GLY A 103 5.79 16.42 8.69
C GLY A 103 6.39 15.02 8.46
N GLY A 104 5.56 13.98 8.32
CA GLY A 104 6.04 12.64 7.99
C GLY A 104 6.56 12.58 6.55
N ASP A 105 7.69 11.93 6.33
CA ASP A 105 8.32 11.73 5.03
C ASP A 105 7.72 10.57 4.23
N SER A 106 8.15 10.41 2.97
CA SER A 106 7.82 9.25 2.14
C SER A 106 9.03 8.32 1.99
N THR A 107 9.50 7.80 3.13
CA THR A 107 10.57 6.80 3.22
C THR A 107 10.01 5.40 3.46
N ARG A 108 10.85 4.37 3.31
CA ARG A 108 10.48 2.97 3.52
C ARG A 108 9.96 2.70 4.94
N GLU A 109 10.53 3.37 5.93
CA GLU A 109 10.22 3.23 7.35
C GLU A 109 8.83 3.77 7.66
N ASN A 110 8.50 4.91 7.07
CA ASN A 110 7.24 5.62 7.29
C ASN A 110 6.07 5.12 6.42
N LEU A 111 6.33 4.25 5.42
CA LEU A 111 5.29 3.73 4.51
C LEU A 111 4.83 2.32 4.89
N LYS A 112 3.52 2.10 4.98
CA LYS A 112 2.89 0.79 5.26
C LYS A 112 1.69 0.55 4.34
N MET A 113 1.49 -0.73 3.96
CA MET A 113 0.29 -1.12 3.22
C MET A 113 -0.82 -1.50 4.19
N ILE A 114 -1.97 -0.89 4.02
CA ILE A 114 -3.20 -1.16 4.79
C ILE A 114 -4.40 -1.25 3.85
N CYS A 115 -5.56 -1.63 4.35
CA CYS A 115 -6.76 -1.60 3.53
C CYS A 115 -7.33 -0.17 3.43
N ASP A 116 -7.94 0.14 2.31
CA ASP A 116 -8.57 1.43 1.98
C ASP A 116 -9.54 1.93 3.06
N ARG A 117 -10.34 1.02 3.63
CA ARG A 117 -11.28 1.34 4.72
C ARG A 117 -10.55 1.82 5.99
N CYS A 118 -9.48 1.12 6.40
CA CYS A 118 -8.70 1.53 7.56
C CYS A 118 -7.93 2.82 7.29
N ASN A 119 -7.46 3.04 6.06
CA ASN A 119 -6.80 4.28 5.67
C ASN A 119 -7.74 5.49 5.82
N ARG A 120 -8.97 5.40 5.26
CA ARG A 120 -9.97 6.47 5.43
C ARG A 120 -10.33 6.73 6.90
N ARG A 121 -10.48 5.67 7.71
CA ARG A 121 -10.81 5.80 9.13
C ARG A 121 -9.66 6.36 9.97
N LYS A 122 -8.42 6.08 9.58
CA LYS A 122 -7.24 6.61 10.25
C LYS A 122 -7.10 8.12 10.00
N GLY A 123 -7.39 8.58 8.76
CA GLY A 123 -7.28 9.98 8.41
C GLY A 123 -5.90 10.57 8.79
N PRO A 124 -5.84 11.77 9.38
CA PRO A 124 -4.61 12.44 9.75
C PRO A 124 -3.95 11.93 11.06
N LEU A 125 -4.49 10.86 11.66
CA LEU A 125 -3.90 10.29 12.87
C LEU A 125 -2.58 9.55 12.56
N THR A 126 -1.63 9.60 13.48
CA THR A 126 -0.46 8.72 13.42
C THR A 126 -0.87 7.25 13.64
N HIS A 127 0.03 6.32 13.32
CA HIS A 127 -0.20 4.90 13.60
C HIS A 127 -0.56 4.64 15.07
N ASN A 128 0.20 5.23 15.99
CA ASN A 128 0.00 5.00 17.43
C ASN A 128 -1.33 5.59 17.92
N GLN A 129 -1.69 6.80 17.47
CA GLN A 129 -2.97 7.42 17.81
C GLN A 129 -4.15 6.56 17.31
N TYR A 130 -4.08 6.09 16.06
CA TYR A 130 -5.16 5.25 15.50
C TYR A 130 -5.24 3.88 16.18
N ALA A 131 -4.11 3.25 16.50
CA ALA A 131 -4.09 1.99 17.23
C ALA A 131 -4.67 2.15 18.65
N SER A 132 -4.35 3.24 19.35
CA SER A 132 -4.94 3.58 20.66
C SER A 132 -6.44 3.83 20.58
N LEU A 133 -6.89 4.56 19.55
CA LEU A 133 -8.32 4.77 19.30
C LEU A 133 -9.04 3.44 19.08
N LEU A 134 -8.51 2.54 18.24
CA LEU A 134 -9.13 1.23 18.03
C LEU A 134 -9.20 0.38 19.31
N LYS A 135 -8.16 0.44 20.15
CA LYS A 135 -8.13 -0.22 21.45
C LYS A 135 -9.20 0.34 22.41
N PHE A 136 -9.38 1.66 22.43
CA PHE A 136 -10.45 2.31 23.19
C PHE A 136 -11.82 1.92 22.69
N LEU A 137 -12.05 2.01 21.37
CA LEU A 137 -13.32 1.63 20.74
C LEU A 137 -13.71 0.17 21.01
N GLY A 138 -12.73 -0.73 21.13
CA GLY A 138 -12.98 -2.13 21.48
C GLY A 138 -13.59 -2.35 22.86
N LYS A 139 -13.56 -1.32 23.73
CA LYS A 139 -14.12 -1.37 25.10
C LYS A 139 -15.55 -0.84 25.21
N ILE A 140 -16.10 -0.22 24.16
CA ILE A 140 -17.45 0.36 24.15
C ILE A 140 -18.42 -0.53 23.40
N ALA A 141 -19.72 -0.31 23.62
CA ALA A 141 -20.78 -1.08 22.99
C ALA A 141 -20.70 -1.03 21.46
N LYS A 142 -20.93 -2.17 20.80
CA LYS A 142 -20.78 -2.35 19.36
C LYS A 142 -21.52 -1.30 18.51
N PRO A 143 -22.77 -0.90 18.79
CA PRO A 143 -23.48 0.13 18.03
C PRO A 143 -22.75 1.49 18.04
N ALA A 144 -22.24 1.91 19.21
CA ALA A 144 -21.47 3.15 19.35
C ALA A 144 -20.12 3.06 18.61
N GLN A 145 -19.41 1.94 18.72
CA GLN A 145 -18.20 1.66 17.97
C GLN A 145 -18.43 1.81 16.46
N ASP A 146 -19.46 1.15 15.92
CA ASP A 146 -19.79 1.17 14.49
C ASP A 146 -20.20 2.57 14.02
N TYR A 147 -20.92 3.32 14.85
CA TYR A 147 -21.27 4.72 14.56
C TYR A 147 -20.01 5.59 14.42
N ILE A 148 -19.11 5.55 15.40
CA ILE A 148 -17.86 6.34 15.39
C ILE A 148 -17.00 5.98 14.17
N LEU A 149 -16.77 4.68 13.92
CA LEU A 149 -15.97 4.22 12.78
C LEU A 149 -16.57 4.62 11.42
N ARG A 150 -17.88 4.72 11.32
CA ARG A 150 -18.58 5.21 10.12
C ARG A 150 -18.39 6.72 9.95
N LYS A 151 -18.47 7.50 11.02
CA LYS A 151 -18.23 8.95 10.99
C LYS A 151 -16.79 9.27 10.58
N LEU A 152 -15.80 8.58 11.16
CA LEU A 152 -14.39 8.72 10.77
C LEU A 152 -14.15 8.43 9.28
N SER A 153 -14.87 7.47 8.68
CA SER A 153 -14.74 7.18 7.24
C SER A 153 -15.33 8.25 6.33
N LYS A 154 -16.15 9.18 6.85
CA LYS A 154 -16.83 10.25 6.09
C LYS A 154 -16.14 11.62 6.24
N SER A 155 -15.27 11.78 7.24
CA SER A 155 -14.62 13.08 7.53
C SER A 155 -13.66 13.55 6.42
N ASP A 156 -13.23 12.66 5.53
CA ASP A 156 -12.36 13.02 4.40
C ASP A 156 -13.08 13.76 3.26
N VAL A 157 -14.42 13.93 3.33
CA VAL A 157 -15.21 14.58 2.27
C VAL A 157 -15.36 16.09 2.47
N MET A 158 -14.94 16.63 3.62
CA MET A 158 -15.15 18.04 3.97
C MET A 158 -13.87 18.87 4.08
N GLY A 159 -12.74 18.36 3.58
CA GLY A 159 -11.46 19.06 3.56
C GLY A 159 -10.83 19.02 2.18
N GLY A 160 -11.41 19.76 1.24
CA GLY A 160 -10.84 20.05 -0.07
C GLY A 160 -10.60 21.53 -0.17
#